data_66b8ec48cc281df5eafc793f79f30791
#
_entry.id   66b8ec48cc281df5eafc793f79f30791
#
_cell.length_a   1.000
_cell.length_b   1.000
_cell.length_c   1.000
_cell.angle_alpha   90.00
_cell.angle_beta   90.00
_cell.angle_gamma   90.00
#
_symmetry.space_group_name_H-M   'P 1'
#
loop_
_entity.id
_entity.type
_entity.pdbx_description
1 polymer ?
#
loop_
_entity_poly.entity_id
_entity_poly.type
_entity_poly.pdbx_seq_one_letter_code
_entity_poly.pdbx_strand_id
1 'polypeptide(L)'
;MRSVSFASAVALCLCLAPEMLAQGGGGRWRRPEEITNRTGAFFTDIAGPTADGDKVADLATLELARTAKSANQMVVLYLVDGGDDQDTREQFESTLFANDELGIELKFFHCARIDLAKEPALKTKYTKQAPLFVVFDASGKPVELSMSGYKPQTSALSKLLEKQAAGTVKPSLAGFAKTYGGIIQDLEQVLSKKKQALQKQAKAGGDQGKRAEADKDVKALEAEEQKILTKEKDLLSKVRLPERDAKAQRVGAPRWGGRGGAPGGGDAGGGRGAGGGTGSGGGTPAGGTNGG
;
A
#
# COMPACT_ATOMS: atom_id res chain seq x y z
N MET A 1 -4.12 47.25 -13.02
CA MET A 1 -3.39 46.00 -13.29
C MET A 1 -2.22 45.92 -12.31
N ARG A 2 -2.36 45.16 -11.21
CA ARG A 2 -1.34 44.98 -10.21
C ARG A 2 -1.05 43.46 -10.14
N SER A 3 0.14 43.06 -10.65
CA SER A 3 0.68 41.72 -10.54
C SER A 3 1.04 41.43 -9.09
N VAL A 4 0.43 40.43 -8.50
CA VAL A 4 0.84 39.86 -7.19
C VAL A 4 1.62 38.61 -7.48
N SER A 5 2.94 38.68 -7.34
CA SER A 5 3.84 37.54 -7.36
C SER A 5 3.75 36.82 -6.02
N PHE A 6 3.18 35.62 -6.01
CA PHE A 6 3.26 34.69 -4.89
C PHE A 6 4.52 33.81 -5.06
N ALA A 7 5.58 34.18 -4.34
CA ALA A 7 6.71 33.30 -4.14
C ALA A 7 6.41 32.39 -2.93
N SER A 8 5.95 31.16 -3.19
CA SER A 8 5.83 30.12 -2.16
C SER A 8 7.18 29.48 -1.92
N ALA A 9 7.84 29.90 -0.86
CA ALA A 9 9.01 29.22 -0.31
C ALA A 9 8.55 27.95 0.41
N VAL A 10 8.75 26.78 -0.22
CA VAL A 10 8.62 25.49 0.44
C VAL A 10 9.89 25.25 1.24
N ALA A 11 9.83 25.57 2.52
CA ALA A 11 10.87 25.18 3.48
C ALA A 11 10.69 23.69 3.81
N LEU A 12 11.50 22.85 3.20
CA LEU A 12 11.60 21.42 3.52
C LEU A 12 12.38 21.28 4.82
N CYS A 13 11.71 21.21 5.96
CA CYS A 13 12.32 20.83 7.24
C CYS A 13 12.72 19.36 7.19
N LEU A 14 13.98 19.10 6.91
CA LEU A 14 14.64 17.81 7.12
C LEU A 14 14.90 17.63 8.63
N CYS A 15 13.89 17.20 9.38
CA CYS A 15 14.09 16.63 10.72
C CYS A 15 14.42 15.14 10.55
N LEU A 16 15.70 14.83 10.33
CA LEU A 16 16.24 13.49 10.46
C LEU A 16 16.34 13.17 11.96
N ALA A 17 15.36 12.47 12.50
CA ALA A 17 15.45 11.87 13.83
C ALA A 17 16.42 10.68 13.79
N PRO A 18 17.44 10.61 14.69
CA PRO A 18 18.42 9.51 14.70
C PRO A 18 17.96 8.27 15.47
N GLU A 19 16.70 7.86 15.36
CA GLU A 19 16.17 6.77 16.18
C GLU A 19 16.19 5.36 15.57
N MET A 20 16.99 5.10 14.53
CA MET A 20 16.97 3.79 13.84
C MET A 20 18.19 2.90 14.09
N LEU A 21 18.99 3.09 15.15
CA LEU A 21 20.24 2.36 15.32
C LEU A 21 20.23 1.22 16.37
N ALA A 22 19.08 0.82 16.90
CA ALA A 22 19.03 -0.25 17.89
C ALA A 22 18.07 -1.37 17.51
N GLN A 23 18.45 -2.24 16.56
CA GLN A 23 17.94 -3.61 16.53
C GLN A 23 18.92 -4.51 15.78
N GLY A 24 19.86 -5.09 16.56
CA GLY A 24 20.64 -6.26 16.18
C GLY A 24 19.77 -7.50 16.27
N GLY A 25 19.14 -7.86 15.19
CA GLY A 25 18.42 -9.11 15.00
C GLY A 25 18.24 -9.29 13.51
N GLY A 26 18.45 -10.50 12.97
CA GLY A 26 18.34 -10.85 11.55
C GLY A 26 16.98 -10.50 10.93
N GLY A 27 16.63 -9.24 10.98
CA GLY A 27 15.39 -8.68 10.49
C GLY A 27 15.33 -8.82 8.98
N ARG A 28 14.32 -9.54 8.48
CA ARG A 28 13.95 -9.52 7.06
C ARG A 28 13.96 -8.07 6.57
N TRP A 29 14.65 -7.81 5.47
CA TRP A 29 14.69 -6.49 4.84
C TRP A 29 13.27 -5.98 4.64
N ARG A 30 12.93 -4.88 5.27
CA ARG A 30 11.63 -4.25 5.14
C ARG A 30 11.76 -3.16 4.10
N ARG A 31 10.94 -3.20 3.07
CA ARG A 31 10.92 -2.18 2.03
C ARG A 31 10.71 -0.79 2.66
N PRO A 32 11.50 0.22 2.28
CA PRO A 32 11.34 1.57 2.83
C PRO A 32 9.92 2.08 2.66
N GLU A 33 9.39 2.73 3.68
CA GLU A 33 8.04 3.31 3.65
C GLU A 33 7.90 4.34 2.53
N GLU A 34 8.96 5.07 2.28
CA GLU A 34 9.08 6.03 1.19
C GLU A 34 8.80 5.41 -0.19
N ILE A 35 9.37 4.24 -0.48
CA ILE A 35 9.11 3.49 -1.71
C ILE A 35 7.67 3.00 -1.74
N THR A 36 7.20 2.47 -0.63
CA THR A 36 5.85 1.97 -0.45
C THR A 36 4.79 3.04 -0.68
N ASN A 37 5.04 4.28 -0.23
CA ASN A 37 4.15 5.41 -0.46
C ASN A 37 4.13 5.88 -1.92
N ARG A 38 5.21 5.60 -2.67
CA ARG A 38 5.31 5.91 -4.10
C ARG A 38 4.61 4.89 -4.99
N THR A 39 4.50 3.64 -4.56
CA THR A 39 3.94 2.54 -5.38
C THR A 39 2.65 1.95 -4.84
N GLY A 40 2.21 2.32 -3.63
CA GLY A 40 1.02 1.76 -3.01
C GLY A 40 -0.28 2.27 -3.60
N ALA A 41 -1.32 1.43 -3.52
CA ALA A 41 -2.70 1.80 -3.81
C ALA A 41 -3.34 2.44 -2.57
N PHE A 42 -3.95 3.61 -2.75
CA PHE A 42 -4.57 4.37 -1.67
C PHE A 42 -6.03 4.65 -2.00
N PHE A 43 -6.93 4.36 -1.07
CA PHE A 43 -8.36 4.57 -1.22
C PHE A 43 -8.92 5.37 -0.03
N THR A 44 -9.85 6.25 -0.32
CA THR A 44 -10.63 6.96 0.71
C THR A 44 -11.93 6.20 0.95
N ASP A 45 -12.24 5.87 2.20
CA ASP A 45 -13.53 5.29 2.54
C ASP A 45 -14.62 6.35 2.42
N ILE A 46 -15.62 6.08 1.62
CA ILE A 46 -16.76 6.97 1.41
C ILE A 46 -18.09 6.23 1.63
N ALA A 47 -19.13 6.98 1.97
CA ALA A 47 -20.50 6.47 1.95
C ALA A 47 -20.99 6.28 0.51
N GLY A 48 -21.90 5.34 0.33
CA GLY A 48 -22.61 5.14 -0.93
C GLY A 48 -23.57 6.30 -1.23
N PRO A 49 -24.13 6.36 -2.47
CA PRO A 49 -25.15 7.33 -2.81
C PRO A 49 -26.43 7.08 -2.03
N THR A 50 -27.03 8.14 -1.55
CA THR A 50 -28.34 8.07 -0.89
C THR A 50 -29.40 7.61 -1.89
N ALA A 51 -30.18 6.59 -1.54
CA ALA A 51 -31.34 6.20 -2.35
C ALA A 51 -32.40 7.30 -2.30
N ASP A 52 -32.88 7.73 -3.47
CA ASP A 52 -33.97 8.70 -3.60
C ASP A 52 -35.28 7.94 -3.85
N GLY A 53 -36.00 7.61 -2.77
CA GLY A 53 -37.22 6.80 -2.79
C GLY A 53 -36.95 5.38 -3.33
N ASP A 54 -37.79 4.92 -4.27
CA ASP A 54 -37.69 3.59 -4.90
C ASP A 54 -36.59 3.47 -5.99
N LYS A 55 -35.85 4.55 -6.25
CA LYS A 55 -34.79 4.54 -7.28
C LYS A 55 -33.57 3.77 -6.74
N VAL A 56 -33.10 2.86 -7.56
CA VAL A 56 -31.83 2.15 -7.29
C VAL A 56 -30.71 3.17 -7.19
N ALA A 57 -29.91 3.07 -6.12
CA ALA A 57 -28.75 3.92 -5.92
C ALA A 57 -27.79 3.80 -7.13
N ASP A 58 -27.52 4.95 -7.78
CA ASP A 58 -26.64 5.02 -8.93
C ASP A 58 -25.27 5.59 -8.51
N LEU A 59 -24.21 4.82 -8.73
CA LEU A 59 -22.84 5.23 -8.40
C LEU A 59 -22.40 6.49 -9.16
N ALA A 60 -22.99 6.78 -10.32
CA ALA A 60 -22.70 8.00 -11.06
C ALA A 60 -23.24 9.29 -10.36
N THR A 61 -24.16 9.12 -9.40
CA THR A 61 -24.70 10.25 -8.60
C THR A 61 -23.81 10.62 -7.42
N LEU A 62 -22.81 9.82 -7.09
CA LEU A 62 -21.82 10.15 -6.06
C LEU A 62 -21.18 11.51 -6.33
N GLU A 63 -21.05 12.32 -5.29
CA GLU A 63 -20.41 13.63 -5.40
C GLU A 63 -19.00 13.52 -5.98
N LEU A 64 -18.22 12.51 -5.56
CA LEU A 64 -16.90 12.24 -6.12
C LEU A 64 -16.94 12.04 -7.64
N ALA A 65 -17.86 11.22 -8.16
CA ALA A 65 -17.99 10.95 -9.59
C ALA A 65 -18.42 12.22 -10.37
N ARG A 66 -19.35 13.00 -9.80
CA ARG A 66 -19.83 14.26 -10.40
C ARG A 66 -18.74 15.34 -10.44
N THR A 67 -18.02 15.50 -9.34
CA THR A 67 -16.93 16.49 -9.22
C THR A 67 -15.77 16.11 -10.15
N ALA A 68 -15.37 14.85 -10.19
CA ALA A 68 -14.34 14.37 -11.09
C ALA A 68 -14.71 14.58 -12.56
N LYS A 69 -15.95 14.26 -12.95
CA LYS A 69 -16.46 14.53 -14.30
C LYS A 69 -16.37 16.01 -14.67
N SER A 70 -16.79 16.91 -13.76
CA SER A 70 -16.73 18.36 -14.01
C SER A 70 -15.30 18.89 -14.14
N ALA A 71 -14.34 18.23 -13.46
CA ALA A 71 -12.91 18.54 -13.50
C ALA A 71 -12.13 17.79 -14.59
N ASN A 72 -12.81 17.00 -15.42
CA ASN A 72 -12.21 16.11 -16.43
C ASN A 72 -11.18 15.15 -15.81
N GLN A 73 -11.55 14.53 -14.69
CA GLN A 73 -10.75 13.58 -13.91
C GLN A 73 -11.41 12.21 -13.91
N MET A 74 -10.60 11.20 -13.62
CA MET A 74 -11.03 9.80 -13.60
C MET A 74 -11.24 9.31 -12.17
N VAL A 75 -12.14 8.32 -11.98
CA VAL A 75 -12.44 7.76 -10.66
C VAL A 75 -12.37 6.25 -10.68
N VAL A 76 -11.87 5.66 -9.61
CA VAL A 76 -11.98 4.23 -9.32
C VAL A 76 -12.75 4.06 -8.02
N LEU A 77 -13.88 3.39 -8.09
CA LEU A 77 -14.61 2.92 -6.93
C LEU A 77 -14.30 1.44 -6.71
N TYR A 78 -13.90 1.11 -5.48
CA TYR A 78 -13.67 -0.26 -5.03
C TYR A 78 -14.77 -0.64 -4.03
N LEU A 79 -15.70 -1.50 -4.45
CA LEU A 79 -16.82 -1.97 -3.65
C LEU A 79 -16.46 -3.31 -3.00
N VAL A 80 -16.53 -3.37 -1.69
CA VAL A 80 -16.25 -4.57 -0.87
C VAL A 80 -17.43 -4.87 0.04
N ASP A 81 -17.68 -6.12 0.36
CA ASP A 81 -18.61 -6.47 1.42
C ASP A 81 -17.84 -6.65 2.74
N GLY A 82 -18.03 -5.71 3.68
CA GLY A 82 -17.40 -5.76 5.00
C GLY A 82 -17.88 -6.92 5.88
N GLY A 83 -18.95 -7.61 5.45
CA GLY A 83 -19.46 -8.82 6.09
C GLY A 83 -18.73 -10.10 5.66
N ASP A 84 -17.90 -10.02 4.62
CA ASP A 84 -17.10 -11.15 4.16
C ASP A 84 -15.94 -11.47 5.13
N ASP A 85 -15.40 -12.69 5.00
CA ASP A 85 -14.26 -13.12 5.79
C ASP A 85 -13.07 -12.15 5.62
N GLN A 86 -12.63 -11.60 6.74
CA GLN A 86 -11.59 -10.58 6.77
C GLN A 86 -10.25 -11.10 6.23
N ASP A 87 -9.88 -12.34 6.57
CA ASP A 87 -8.60 -12.93 6.14
C ASP A 87 -8.58 -13.12 4.62
N THR A 88 -9.68 -13.60 4.04
CA THR A 88 -9.85 -13.76 2.59
C THR A 88 -9.75 -12.41 1.88
N ARG A 89 -10.40 -11.37 2.40
CA ARG A 89 -10.31 -10.02 1.84
C ARG A 89 -8.89 -9.45 1.94
N GLU A 90 -8.23 -9.57 3.09
CA GLU A 90 -6.87 -9.09 3.27
C GLU A 90 -5.87 -9.83 2.36
N GLN A 91 -6.04 -11.13 2.17
CA GLN A 91 -5.23 -11.91 1.24
C GLN A 91 -5.44 -11.47 -0.20
N PHE A 92 -6.69 -11.25 -0.61
CA PHE A 92 -7.02 -10.72 -1.93
C PHE A 92 -6.40 -9.36 -2.16
N GLU A 93 -6.61 -8.41 -1.25
CA GLU A 93 -6.07 -7.04 -1.34
C GLU A 93 -4.54 -7.06 -1.37
N SER A 94 -3.90 -7.85 -0.49
CA SER A 94 -2.44 -7.96 -0.45
C SER A 94 -1.87 -8.56 -1.73
N THR A 95 -2.59 -9.45 -2.39
CA THR A 95 -2.18 -10.06 -3.67
C THR A 95 -2.40 -9.11 -4.84
N LEU A 96 -3.58 -8.48 -4.91
CA LEU A 96 -3.94 -7.57 -6.00
C LEU A 96 -3.07 -6.32 -6.01
N PHE A 97 -2.89 -5.68 -4.85
CA PHE A 97 -2.16 -4.42 -4.70
C PHE A 97 -0.68 -4.58 -4.35
N ALA A 98 -0.14 -5.82 -4.39
CA ALA A 98 1.31 -6.05 -4.34
C ALA A 98 2.02 -5.58 -5.61
N ASN A 99 1.28 -5.39 -6.70
CA ASN A 99 1.82 -4.95 -7.98
C ASN A 99 2.08 -3.44 -7.98
N ASP A 100 3.34 -3.05 -8.02
CA ASP A 100 3.77 -1.66 -8.01
C ASP A 100 3.23 -0.88 -9.23
N GLU A 101 3.18 -1.49 -10.40
CA GLU A 101 2.69 -0.85 -11.62
C GLU A 101 1.21 -0.48 -11.46
N LEU A 102 0.39 -1.39 -10.92
CA LEU A 102 -1.02 -1.12 -10.63
C LEU A 102 -1.18 0.03 -9.62
N GLY A 103 -0.36 0.04 -8.56
CA GLY A 103 -0.39 1.14 -7.59
C GLY A 103 0.01 2.48 -8.19
N ILE A 104 0.94 2.49 -9.15
CA ILE A 104 1.33 3.69 -9.91
C ILE A 104 0.21 4.13 -10.86
N GLU A 105 -0.44 3.19 -11.57
CA GLU A 105 -1.58 3.47 -12.45
C GLU A 105 -2.74 4.11 -11.70
N LEU A 106 -3.06 3.61 -10.52
CA LEU A 106 -4.13 4.14 -9.66
C LEU A 106 -3.92 5.60 -9.23
N LYS A 107 -2.68 6.13 -9.25
CA LYS A 107 -2.41 7.55 -8.94
C LYS A 107 -3.07 8.54 -9.89
N PHE A 108 -3.46 8.11 -11.08
CA PHE A 108 -4.13 8.94 -12.06
C PHE A 108 -5.65 9.06 -11.83
N PHE A 109 -6.17 8.36 -10.82
CA PHE A 109 -7.57 8.28 -10.50
C PHE A 109 -7.84 8.78 -9.08
N HIS A 110 -9.01 9.37 -8.87
CA HIS A 110 -9.56 9.50 -7.53
C HIS A 110 -10.06 8.14 -7.08
N CYS A 111 -9.38 7.54 -6.11
CA CYS A 111 -9.68 6.20 -5.63
C CYS A 111 -10.52 6.25 -4.35
N ALA A 112 -11.71 5.65 -4.38
CA ALA A 112 -12.57 5.54 -3.22
C ALA A 112 -13.02 4.11 -2.99
N ARG A 113 -13.25 3.75 -1.72
CA ARG A 113 -13.76 2.45 -1.31
C ARG A 113 -15.11 2.62 -0.64
N ILE A 114 -16.05 1.73 -1.00
CA ILE A 114 -17.40 1.66 -0.44
C ILE A 114 -17.58 0.29 0.20
N ASP A 115 -17.96 0.29 1.48
CA ASP A 115 -18.31 -0.91 2.23
C ASP A 115 -19.79 -1.23 2.05
N LEU A 116 -20.10 -2.23 1.25
CA LEU A 116 -21.47 -2.65 0.96
C LEU A 116 -22.25 -3.10 2.22
N ALA A 117 -21.56 -3.57 3.27
CA ALA A 117 -22.23 -3.93 4.52
C ALA A 117 -22.92 -2.73 5.18
N LYS A 118 -22.41 -1.51 4.91
CA LYS A 118 -22.95 -0.24 5.44
C LYS A 118 -23.96 0.42 4.51
N GLU A 119 -24.13 -0.12 3.29
CA GLU A 119 -24.89 0.50 2.19
C GLU A 119 -25.98 -0.47 1.66
N PRO A 120 -27.12 -0.61 2.36
CA PRO A 120 -28.14 -1.62 2.03
C PRO A 120 -28.64 -1.53 0.58
N ALA A 121 -28.80 -0.31 0.04
CA ALA A 121 -29.26 -0.07 -1.32
C ALA A 121 -28.28 -0.59 -2.38
N LEU A 122 -26.97 -0.43 -2.15
CA LEU A 122 -25.93 -0.95 -3.03
C LEU A 122 -25.69 -2.44 -2.79
N LYS A 123 -25.83 -2.90 -1.55
CA LYS A 123 -25.62 -4.30 -1.18
C LYS A 123 -26.52 -5.22 -2.00
N THR A 124 -27.81 -4.93 -2.08
CA THR A 124 -28.78 -5.73 -2.85
C THR A 124 -28.33 -5.89 -4.32
N LYS A 125 -27.75 -4.85 -4.90
CA LYS A 125 -27.35 -4.84 -6.31
C LYS A 125 -26.00 -5.51 -6.56
N TYR A 126 -25.01 -5.25 -5.69
CA TYR A 126 -23.61 -5.52 -5.99
C TYR A 126 -22.95 -6.64 -5.17
N THR A 127 -23.58 -7.17 -4.09
CA THR A 127 -22.95 -8.20 -3.25
C THR A 127 -22.46 -9.41 -4.04
N LYS A 128 -23.24 -9.89 -5.02
CA LYS A 128 -22.85 -11.06 -5.84
C LYS A 128 -21.65 -10.79 -6.76
N GLN A 129 -21.33 -9.53 -6.98
CA GLN A 129 -20.24 -9.09 -7.86
C GLN A 129 -19.00 -8.64 -7.08
N ALA A 130 -19.14 -8.44 -5.76
CA ALA A 130 -18.04 -7.99 -4.92
C ALA A 130 -16.96 -9.09 -4.75
N PRO A 131 -15.67 -8.70 -4.66
CA PRO A 131 -15.14 -7.36 -4.86
C PRO A 131 -15.37 -6.85 -6.28
N LEU A 132 -15.78 -5.59 -6.40
CA LEU A 132 -16.11 -4.97 -7.69
C LEU A 132 -15.35 -3.65 -7.84
N PHE A 133 -14.72 -3.48 -8.99
CA PHE A 133 -14.15 -2.18 -9.40
C PHE A 133 -15.08 -1.50 -10.41
N VAL A 134 -15.43 -0.25 -10.16
CA VAL A 134 -16.15 0.59 -11.11
C VAL A 134 -15.24 1.75 -11.48
N VAL A 135 -14.82 1.79 -12.74
CA VAL A 135 -13.87 2.79 -13.23
C VAL A 135 -14.60 3.76 -14.14
N PHE A 136 -14.58 5.04 -13.78
CA PHE A 136 -15.13 6.13 -14.57
C PHE A 136 -14.02 6.80 -15.36
N ASP A 137 -14.23 6.96 -16.66
CA ASP A 137 -13.38 7.80 -17.47
C ASP A 137 -13.61 9.30 -17.18
N ALA A 138 -12.83 10.16 -17.81
CA ALA A 138 -12.95 11.63 -17.64
C ALA A 138 -14.31 12.19 -18.11
N SER A 139 -15.06 11.46 -18.95
CA SER A 139 -16.43 11.84 -19.35
C SER A 139 -17.50 11.42 -18.35
N GLY A 140 -17.10 10.64 -17.32
CA GLY A 140 -17.97 10.07 -16.31
C GLY A 140 -18.67 8.79 -16.77
N LYS A 141 -18.18 8.09 -17.79
CA LYS A 141 -18.71 6.80 -18.24
C LYS A 141 -18.15 5.67 -17.39
N PRO A 142 -19.00 4.88 -16.68
CA PRO A 142 -18.53 3.77 -15.85
C PRO A 142 -18.27 2.51 -16.68
N VAL A 143 -17.29 1.74 -16.25
CA VAL A 143 -17.10 0.33 -16.64
C VAL A 143 -16.82 -0.49 -15.39
N GLU A 144 -17.50 -1.62 -15.28
CA GLU A 144 -17.43 -2.53 -14.12
C GLU A 144 -16.48 -3.69 -14.39
N LEU A 145 -15.72 -4.08 -13.36
CA LEU A 145 -14.89 -5.28 -13.35
C LEU A 145 -15.12 -6.04 -12.04
N SER A 146 -15.86 -7.12 -12.10
CA SER A 146 -16.10 -7.98 -10.94
C SER A 146 -14.92 -8.93 -10.72
N MET A 147 -14.53 -9.08 -9.47
CA MET A 147 -13.56 -10.07 -8.99
C MET A 147 -14.21 -11.01 -7.97
N SER A 148 -15.48 -11.38 -8.25
CA SER A 148 -16.25 -12.27 -7.37
C SER A 148 -15.47 -13.53 -7.02
N GLY A 149 -15.66 -14.03 -5.79
CA GLY A 149 -14.91 -15.16 -5.25
C GLY A 149 -13.45 -14.80 -4.91
N TYR A 150 -13.12 -13.52 -4.77
CA TYR A 150 -11.82 -13.03 -4.31
C TYR A 150 -10.63 -13.52 -5.17
N LYS A 151 -10.85 -13.61 -6.49
CA LYS A 151 -9.81 -14.00 -7.45
C LYS A 151 -9.13 -12.75 -8.02
N PRO A 152 -7.88 -12.41 -7.62
CA PRO A 152 -7.21 -11.22 -8.10
C PRO A 152 -6.96 -11.28 -9.61
N GLN A 153 -7.38 -10.24 -10.34
CA GLN A 153 -7.21 -10.11 -11.79
C GLN A 153 -6.43 -8.83 -12.10
N THR A 154 -5.19 -8.75 -11.63
CA THR A 154 -4.33 -7.56 -11.77
C THR A 154 -4.23 -7.07 -13.20
N SER A 155 -3.95 -7.98 -14.16
CA SER A 155 -3.82 -7.61 -15.58
C SER A 155 -5.13 -7.11 -16.19
N ALA A 156 -6.29 -7.64 -15.74
CA ALA A 156 -7.59 -7.17 -16.23
C ALA A 156 -7.88 -5.76 -15.71
N LEU A 157 -7.57 -5.50 -14.43
CA LEU A 157 -7.73 -4.17 -13.85
C LEU A 157 -6.81 -3.15 -14.52
N SER A 158 -5.52 -3.45 -14.68
CA SER A 158 -4.57 -2.58 -15.37
C SER A 158 -5.04 -2.24 -16.80
N LYS A 159 -5.46 -3.23 -17.59
CA LYS A 159 -6.01 -3.00 -18.94
C LYS A 159 -7.28 -2.13 -18.91
N LEU A 160 -8.13 -2.29 -17.90
CA LEU A 160 -9.31 -1.45 -17.73
C LEU A 160 -8.92 0.00 -17.42
N LEU A 161 -7.99 0.21 -16.48
CA LEU A 161 -7.46 1.53 -16.16
C LEU A 161 -6.84 2.20 -17.39
N GLU A 162 -6.01 1.49 -18.14
CA GLU A 162 -5.40 2.01 -19.36
C GLU A 162 -6.44 2.42 -20.40
N LYS A 163 -7.47 1.58 -20.62
CA LYS A 163 -8.57 1.90 -21.53
C LYS A 163 -9.33 3.15 -21.11
N GLN A 164 -9.61 3.31 -19.81
CA GLN A 164 -10.35 4.47 -19.30
C GLN A 164 -9.48 5.74 -19.28
N ALA A 165 -8.16 5.61 -19.14
CA ALA A 165 -7.22 6.72 -19.20
C ALA A 165 -6.85 7.13 -20.63
N ALA A 166 -7.27 6.36 -21.63
CA ALA A 166 -6.91 6.63 -23.02
C ALA A 166 -7.37 8.04 -23.46
N GLY A 167 -6.45 8.80 -24.03
CA GLY A 167 -6.68 10.20 -24.43
C GLY A 167 -6.49 11.23 -23.30
N THR A 168 -6.53 10.83 -22.03
CA THR A 168 -6.31 11.71 -20.88
C THR A 168 -4.84 11.67 -20.42
N VAL A 169 -4.23 10.49 -20.39
CA VAL A 169 -2.83 10.30 -20.00
C VAL A 169 -1.95 10.11 -21.23
N LYS A 170 -0.87 10.89 -21.32
CA LYS A 170 0.08 10.84 -22.44
C LYS A 170 1.51 10.58 -21.93
N PRO A 171 2.30 9.70 -22.57
CA PRO A 171 1.96 8.98 -23.83
C PRO A 171 0.94 7.86 -23.62
N SER A 172 0.98 7.10 -22.52
CA SER A 172 0.00 6.10 -22.07
C SER A 172 0.20 5.84 -20.57
N LEU A 173 -0.84 5.33 -19.92
CA LEU A 173 -0.79 4.99 -18.49
C LEU A 173 0.27 3.91 -18.20
N ALA A 174 0.25 2.82 -18.97
CA ALA A 174 1.23 1.74 -18.83
C ALA A 174 2.67 2.21 -19.12
N GLY A 175 2.85 3.07 -20.15
CA GLY A 175 4.16 3.66 -20.47
C GLY A 175 4.70 4.52 -19.32
N PHE A 176 3.85 5.31 -18.69
CA PHE A 176 4.21 6.07 -17.51
C PHE A 176 4.55 5.15 -16.33
N ALA A 177 3.67 4.16 -16.03
CA ALA A 177 3.87 3.24 -14.91
C ALA A 177 5.21 2.48 -15.03
N LYS A 178 5.55 2.00 -16.21
CA LYS A 178 6.83 1.36 -16.49
C LYS A 178 8.02 2.29 -16.27
N THR A 179 7.95 3.53 -16.77
CA THR A 179 9.05 4.49 -16.65
C THR A 179 9.22 4.93 -15.19
N TYR A 180 8.12 5.24 -14.52
CA TYR A 180 8.14 5.63 -13.10
C TYR A 180 8.58 4.47 -12.21
N GLY A 181 8.08 3.26 -12.47
CA GLY A 181 8.50 2.04 -11.79
C GLY A 181 10.01 1.80 -11.85
N GLY A 182 10.63 2.03 -13.03
CA GLY A 182 12.09 1.97 -13.18
C GLY A 182 12.82 2.97 -12.28
N ILE A 183 12.36 4.22 -12.22
CA ILE A 183 12.93 5.25 -11.33
C ILE A 183 12.83 4.82 -9.86
N ILE A 184 11.68 4.25 -9.46
CA ILE A 184 11.47 3.79 -8.09
C ILE A 184 12.35 2.59 -7.75
N GLN A 185 12.57 1.66 -8.69
CA GLN A 185 13.50 0.54 -8.51
C GLN A 185 14.95 1.03 -8.33
N ASP A 186 15.39 2.00 -9.13
CA ASP A 186 16.70 2.62 -8.96
C ASP A 186 16.83 3.26 -7.56
N LEU A 187 15.81 4.00 -7.11
CA LEU A 187 15.78 4.62 -5.79
C LEU A 187 15.85 3.57 -4.67
N GLU A 188 15.08 2.49 -4.78
CA GLU A 188 15.08 1.39 -3.82
C GLU A 188 16.46 0.73 -3.70
N GLN A 189 17.15 0.52 -4.83
CA GLN A 189 18.51 -0.02 -4.84
C GLN A 189 19.51 0.91 -4.14
N VAL A 190 19.44 2.23 -4.42
CA VAL A 190 20.32 3.20 -3.78
C VAL A 190 20.07 3.28 -2.28
N LEU A 191 18.81 3.31 -1.84
CA LEU A 191 18.46 3.30 -0.41
C LEU A 191 18.94 2.03 0.29
N SER A 192 18.86 0.88 -0.37
CA SER A 192 19.38 -0.38 0.15
C SER A 192 20.91 -0.36 0.32
N LYS A 193 21.63 0.11 -0.69
CA LYS A 193 23.11 0.28 -0.64
C LYS A 193 23.51 1.29 0.44
N LYS A 194 22.80 2.41 0.54
CA LYS A 194 23.04 3.43 1.56
C LYS A 194 22.90 2.88 2.97
N LYS A 195 21.83 2.09 3.22
CA LYS A 195 21.66 1.39 4.50
C LYS A 195 22.84 0.46 4.82
N GLN A 196 23.33 -0.29 3.83
CA GLN A 196 24.51 -1.15 4.01
C GLN A 196 25.79 -0.36 4.28
N ALA A 197 26.00 0.76 3.59
CA ALA A 197 27.16 1.65 3.83
C ALA A 197 27.11 2.25 5.23
N LEU A 198 25.95 2.72 5.69
CA LEU A 198 25.77 3.20 7.07
C LEU A 198 26.02 2.12 8.12
N GLN A 199 25.61 0.87 7.84
CA GLN A 199 25.92 -0.26 8.74
C GLN A 199 27.42 -0.57 8.78
N LYS A 200 28.14 -0.48 7.66
CA LYS A 200 29.61 -0.61 7.62
C LYS A 200 30.28 0.50 8.43
N GLN A 201 29.82 1.74 8.26
CA GLN A 201 30.30 2.90 9.01
C GLN A 201 30.13 2.69 10.53
N ALA A 202 28.96 2.23 10.97
CA ALA A 202 28.69 1.95 12.38
C ALA A 202 29.58 0.82 12.93
N LYS A 203 29.87 -0.21 12.12
CA LYS A 203 30.74 -1.34 12.50
C LYS A 203 32.24 -1.01 12.47
N ALA A 204 32.65 0.05 11.80
CA ALA A 204 34.06 0.46 11.71
C ALA A 204 34.65 0.89 13.06
N GLY A 205 33.79 1.27 14.04
CA GLY A 205 34.23 1.59 15.39
C GLY A 205 35.31 2.69 15.40
N GLY A 206 36.47 2.35 15.98
CA GLY A 206 37.63 3.25 16.05
C GLY A 206 38.57 3.21 14.84
N ASP A 207 38.32 2.35 13.83
CA ASP A 207 39.14 2.28 12.61
C ASP A 207 38.82 3.46 11.67
N GLN A 208 39.64 4.49 11.76
CA GLN A 208 39.47 5.74 10.98
C GLN A 208 39.51 5.47 9.47
N GLY A 209 40.32 4.54 8.98
CA GLY A 209 40.43 4.19 7.56
C GLY A 209 39.14 3.65 7.00
N LYS A 210 38.57 2.62 7.66
CA LYS A 210 37.28 2.02 7.25
C LYS A 210 36.12 3.00 7.37
N ARG A 211 36.17 3.88 8.37
CA ARG A 211 35.15 4.91 8.54
C ARG A 211 35.17 5.93 7.40
N ALA A 212 36.35 6.41 7.03
CA ALA A 212 36.54 7.36 5.94
C ALA A 212 36.09 6.77 4.58
N GLU A 213 36.34 5.49 4.34
CA GLU A 213 35.87 4.78 3.15
C GLU A 213 34.34 4.68 3.13
N ALA A 214 33.72 4.26 4.24
CA ALA A 214 32.26 4.21 4.36
C ALA A 214 31.60 5.59 4.22
N ASP A 215 32.21 6.65 4.74
CA ASP A 215 31.74 8.04 4.58
C ASP A 215 31.76 8.48 3.11
N LYS A 216 32.78 8.07 2.36
CA LYS A 216 32.86 8.32 0.92
C LYS A 216 31.75 7.61 0.16
N ASP A 217 31.50 6.34 0.50
CA ASP A 217 30.44 5.56 -0.11
C ASP A 217 29.05 6.18 0.16
N VAL A 218 28.79 6.60 1.41
CA VAL A 218 27.53 7.26 1.78
C VAL A 218 27.32 8.55 0.98
N LYS A 219 28.32 9.41 0.88
CA LYS A 219 28.23 10.66 0.09
C LYS A 219 27.99 10.40 -1.40
N ALA A 220 28.62 9.37 -1.97
CA ALA A 220 28.41 9.00 -3.37
C ALA A 220 26.96 8.53 -3.59
N LEU A 221 26.42 7.72 -2.69
CA LEU A 221 25.05 7.23 -2.75
C LEU A 221 24.01 8.35 -2.53
N GLU A 222 24.30 9.34 -1.68
CA GLU A 222 23.47 10.53 -1.53
C GLU A 222 23.42 11.38 -2.81
N ALA A 223 24.53 11.52 -3.51
CA ALA A 223 24.55 12.22 -4.79
C ALA A 223 23.76 11.44 -5.87
N GLU A 224 23.83 10.11 -5.86
CA GLU A 224 23.04 9.26 -6.77
C GLU A 224 21.54 9.35 -6.45
N GLU A 225 21.15 9.29 -5.17
CA GLU A 225 19.78 9.50 -4.71
C GLU A 225 19.20 10.82 -5.21
N GLN A 226 19.92 11.92 -5.05
CA GLN A 226 19.48 13.24 -5.53
C GLN A 226 19.28 13.30 -7.05
N LYS A 227 20.12 12.61 -7.82
CA LYS A 227 19.92 12.50 -9.29
C LYS A 227 18.64 11.75 -9.63
N ILE A 228 18.33 10.67 -8.89
CA ILE A 228 17.11 9.88 -9.10
C ILE A 228 15.88 10.70 -8.71
N LEU A 229 15.91 11.40 -7.57
CA LEU A 229 14.81 12.28 -7.14
C LEU A 229 14.56 13.43 -8.13
N THR A 230 15.62 13.94 -8.75
CA THR A 230 15.49 14.94 -9.82
C THR A 230 14.77 14.36 -11.04
N LYS A 231 15.15 13.15 -11.49
CA LYS A 231 14.46 12.45 -12.59
C LYS A 231 12.98 12.17 -12.26
N GLU A 232 12.70 11.77 -11.00
CA GLU A 232 11.32 11.58 -10.52
C GLU A 232 10.52 12.87 -10.65
N LYS A 233 11.05 13.97 -10.12
CA LYS A 233 10.41 15.29 -10.19
C LYS A 233 10.16 15.74 -11.63
N ASP A 234 11.14 15.57 -12.51
CA ASP A 234 11.02 15.93 -13.92
C ASP A 234 9.96 15.09 -14.65
N LEU A 235 9.82 13.80 -14.30
CA LEU A 235 8.78 12.96 -14.86
C LEU A 235 7.39 13.36 -14.34
N LEU A 236 7.26 13.58 -13.03
CA LEU A 236 6.00 13.98 -12.40
C LEU A 236 5.53 15.37 -12.86
N SER A 237 6.44 16.29 -13.18
CA SER A 237 6.08 17.63 -13.68
C SER A 237 5.39 17.61 -15.06
N LYS A 238 5.51 16.51 -15.81
CA LYS A 238 4.92 16.33 -17.16
C LYS A 238 3.51 15.77 -17.14
N VAL A 239 3.04 15.33 -15.98
CA VAL A 239 1.72 14.72 -15.83
C VAL A 239 0.89 15.47 -14.79
N ARG A 240 -0.43 15.43 -14.96
CA ARG A 240 -1.35 15.98 -13.97
C ARG A 240 -1.95 14.83 -13.16
N LEU A 241 -1.47 14.68 -11.93
CA LEU A 241 -2.05 13.73 -10.98
C LEU A 241 -3.14 14.41 -10.16
N PRO A 242 -4.25 13.72 -9.85
CA PRO A 242 -5.22 14.20 -8.87
C PRO A 242 -4.54 14.31 -7.49
N GLU A 243 -5.01 15.27 -6.71
CA GLU A 243 -4.56 15.40 -5.32
C GLU A 243 -5.07 14.21 -4.50
N ARG A 244 -4.16 13.59 -3.75
CA ARG A 244 -4.54 12.50 -2.86
C ARG A 244 -5.30 13.05 -1.67
N ASP A 245 -6.46 12.49 -1.37
CA ASP A 245 -7.19 12.79 -0.14
C ASP A 245 -6.32 12.48 1.09
N ALA A 246 -6.28 13.41 2.05
CA ALA A 246 -5.54 13.24 3.31
C ALA A 246 -6.05 12.05 4.16
N LYS A 247 -7.30 11.62 3.95
CA LYS A 247 -7.92 10.47 4.61
C LYS A 247 -7.67 9.15 3.88
N ALA A 248 -7.05 9.18 2.70
CA ALA A 248 -6.80 7.97 1.92
C ALA A 248 -5.88 7.00 2.66
N GLN A 249 -6.33 5.77 2.78
CA GLN A 249 -5.61 4.69 3.44
C GLN A 249 -5.00 3.75 2.41
N ARG A 250 -3.81 3.23 2.71
CA ARG A 250 -3.19 2.23 1.88
C ARG A 250 -3.92 0.90 2.00
N VAL A 251 -4.33 0.34 0.86
CA VAL A 251 -4.95 -0.98 0.76
C VAL A 251 -3.89 -2.02 0.37
N GLY A 252 -4.06 -3.26 0.81
CA GLY A 252 -3.15 -4.35 0.49
C GLY A 252 -1.78 -4.29 1.18
N ALA A 253 -1.62 -3.43 2.19
CA ALA A 253 -0.41 -3.45 2.99
C ALA A 253 -0.33 -4.78 3.75
N PRO A 254 0.76 -5.58 3.60
CA PRO A 254 0.90 -6.79 4.40
C PRO A 254 0.91 -6.41 5.88
N ARG A 255 -0.04 -6.92 6.64
CA ARG A 255 -0.01 -6.84 8.10
C ARG A 255 1.10 -7.73 8.61
N TRP A 256 2.32 -7.21 8.70
CA TRP A 256 3.43 -7.90 9.34
C TRP A 256 3.23 -7.87 10.86
N GLY A 257 2.77 -9.01 11.39
CA GLY A 257 2.94 -9.32 12.80
C GLY A 257 2.05 -8.58 13.80
N GLY A 258 0.80 -8.89 13.79
CA GLY A 258 -0.13 -8.60 14.89
C GLY A 258 -0.82 -9.84 15.44
N ARG A 259 -0.17 -11.00 15.41
CA ARG A 259 -0.48 -12.07 16.35
C ARG A 259 0.33 -11.82 17.64
N GLY A 260 -0.13 -10.87 18.44
CA GLY A 260 0.53 -10.56 19.70
C GLY A 260 -0.33 -9.61 20.50
N GLY A 261 -1.14 -10.15 21.42
CA GLY A 261 -1.65 -9.40 22.54
C GLY A 261 -3.02 -8.76 22.31
N ALA A 262 -4.05 -9.56 22.43
CA ALA A 262 -5.23 -9.07 23.13
C ALA A 262 -4.71 -8.48 24.47
N PRO A 263 -5.14 -7.28 24.88
CA PRO A 263 -4.89 -6.83 26.24
C PRO A 263 -5.72 -7.74 27.15
N GLY A 264 -5.05 -8.83 27.64
CA GLY A 264 -5.59 -9.64 28.71
C GLY A 264 -5.78 -8.74 29.91
N GLY A 265 -7.04 -8.40 30.18
CA GLY A 265 -7.44 -7.82 31.43
C GLY A 265 -6.90 -8.69 32.56
N GLY A 266 -5.96 -8.13 33.31
CA GLY A 266 -5.56 -8.71 34.56
C GLY A 266 -6.74 -8.68 35.50
N ASP A 267 -7.12 -9.85 36.00
CA ASP A 267 -7.86 -9.90 37.24
C ASP A 267 -7.14 -10.79 38.24
N ALA A 268 -6.97 -10.24 39.37
CA ALA A 268 -6.24 -10.79 40.51
C ALA A 268 -6.96 -12.01 41.08
N GLY A 269 -6.22 -13.07 41.38
CA GLY A 269 -6.75 -14.21 42.11
C GLY A 269 -5.62 -15.09 42.64
N GLY A 270 -5.26 -14.90 43.90
CA GLY A 270 -4.26 -15.67 44.61
C GLY A 270 -4.63 -17.15 44.76
N GLY A 271 -3.63 -17.98 44.96
CA GLY A 271 -3.80 -19.39 45.31
C GLY A 271 -2.43 -20.09 45.52
N ARG A 272 -2.00 -20.11 46.75
CA ARG A 272 -0.92 -20.95 47.28
C ARG A 272 -1.28 -22.42 47.07
N GLY A 273 -0.37 -23.26 46.65
CA GLY A 273 -0.49 -24.70 46.68
C GLY A 273 0.87 -25.39 46.47
N ALA A 274 1.51 -25.72 47.60
CA ALA A 274 2.65 -26.60 47.64
C ALA A 274 2.21 -28.05 47.45
N GLY A 275 3.00 -28.89 46.76
CA GLY A 275 2.76 -30.31 46.68
C GLY A 275 3.79 -31.01 45.83
N GLY A 276 4.77 -31.64 46.49
CA GLY A 276 5.79 -32.48 45.92
C GLY A 276 5.24 -33.83 45.44
N GLY A 277 5.99 -34.50 44.58
CA GLY A 277 5.67 -35.86 44.13
C GLY A 277 6.79 -36.38 43.23
N THR A 278 7.76 -37.03 43.82
CA THR A 278 8.75 -37.90 43.22
C THR A 278 8.10 -39.17 42.65
N GLY A 279 8.51 -39.64 41.46
CA GLY A 279 8.04 -40.91 40.89
C GLY A 279 8.93 -41.38 39.74
N SER A 280 9.85 -42.21 40.07
CA SER A 280 10.79 -43.01 39.27
C SER A 280 10.08 -44.18 38.55
N GLY A 281 10.66 -44.63 37.42
CA GLY A 281 10.36 -45.92 36.77
C GLY A 281 10.24 -45.78 35.28
N GLY A 282 11.09 -46.24 34.41
CA GLY A 282 11.77 -47.49 34.32
C GLY A 282 11.01 -48.40 33.34
N GLY A 283 11.61 -48.68 32.15
CA GLY A 283 11.10 -49.76 31.32
C GLY A 283 11.19 -49.63 29.81
N THR A 284 12.34 -49.94 29.20
CA THR A 284 12.46 -50.57 27.87
C THR A 284 12.40 -52.11 28.10
N PRO A 285 12.25 -53.05 27.10
CA PRO A 285 12.48 -52.95 25.65
C PRO A 285 11.62 -53.88 24.75
N ALA A 286 11.95 -53.85 23.47
CA ALA A 286 12.01 -54.93 22.48
C ALA A 286 10.77 -55.35 21.66
N GLY A 287 10.92 -55.29 20.32
CA GLY A 287 10.92 -56.52 19.54
C GLY A 287 9.81 -56.74 18.52
N GLY A 288 10.20 -57.05 17.27
CA GLY A 288 9.44 -57.86 16.36
C GLY A 288 8.97 -57.14 15.06
N THR A 289 9.70 -57.17 13.96
CA THR A 289 9.84 -58.10 12.82
C THR A 289 8.57 -58.44 12.04
N ASN A 290 8.74 -58.30 10.71
CA ASN A 290 8.06 -58.96 9.56
C ASN A 290 6.68 -58.42 9.15
N GLY A 291 6.38 -58.21 7.90
CA GLY A 291 6.71 -58.78 6.60
C GLY A 291 5.44 -58.66 5.75
N GLY A 292 5.59 -58.45 4.48
CA GLY A 292 4.50 -58.52 3.52
C GLY A 292 4.54 -57.38 2.51
#